data_7fba0ad50adae5d27d432ab35eaff3e6
#
_entry.id   7fba0ad50adae5d27d432ab35eaff3e6
#
_cell.length_a   1.000
_cell.length_b   1.000
_cell.length_c   1.000
_cell.angle_alpha   90.00
_cell.angle_beta   90.00
_cell.angle_gamma   90.00
#
_symmetry.space_group_name_H-M   'P 1'
#
loop_
_entity.id
_entity.type
_entity.pdbx_description
1 polymer ?
#
loop_
_entity_poly.entity_id
_entity_poly.type
_entity_poly.pdbx_seq_one_letter_code
_entity_poly.pdbx_strand_id
1 'polypeptide(L)'
;EILIGLVGSEMCIRDRVTGKETFNTHNPKGNILYGIEVFIHPQYRGLRLARRMYEYRKELCETLNLKAIMFGGRIPNYYKYADQIRPKEYIDKVKQKEIFDSVLTFQLSNDFHVRKVMRNYLPNDEESKHYACLLQWDNIYYQAPTQDYVNPKTTVRVGLVQWQMRTYKTLDDLFEQVEFFVDAVSDYKSDFVLFPEYFNAPLMAKFNNEGESQAIRGLAAYTEEIKERFVKLAISYNINIITGSMPLIKEDGLLYNVGFLCRRDGSYEMYEKIHVTPDEIKSWGLSGGKSIQTFDTDCAKIGVLICYDVEFPELSRIMADQGMQILFVPFLTDTQNAYSRVKVCAHARAIENECFVVIAGSVGNLPRVHNMDIQYAQSGVFTPCDFAFPTDGKRAEATPNTEMILVSDVDLDLLNELHTYGSVRNLKDRRGDLYEVKMKR
;
A
#
# COMPACT_ATOMS: atom_id res chain seq x y z
N GLU A 1 5.94 -25.61 -24.46
CA GLU A 1 6.57 -24.46 -23.77
C GLU A 1 5.91 -24.24 -22.43
N ILE A 2 6.65 -23.79 -21.46
CA ILE A 2 6.16 -23.51 -20.11
C ILE A 2 6.58 -22.11 -19.66
N LEU A 3 5.73 -21.46 -18.87
CA LEU A 3 6.09 -20.24 -18.17
C LEU A 3 6.78 -20.58 -16.86
N ILE A 4 7.89 -19.92 -16.57
CA ILE A 4 8.62 -20.09 -15.32
C ILE A 4 8.91 -18.74 -14.65
N GLY A 5 8.86 -18.71 -13.34
CA GLY A 5 9.45 -17.65 -12.53
C GLY A 5 10.89 -18.04 -12.19
N LEU A 6 11.84 -17.11 -12.33
CA LEU A 6 13.22 -17.36 -11.93
C LEU A 6 13.32 -17.34 -10.41
N VAL A 7 13.43 -18.51 -9.79
CA VAL A 7 13.79 -18.63 -8.38
C VAL A 7 15.14 -19.35 -8.29
N GLY A 8 16.19 -18.61 -7.92
CA GLY A 8 17.48 -19.16 -7.49
C GLY A 8 18.48 -19.49 -8.61
N SER A 9 19.77 -19.39 -8.30
CA SER A 9 20.91 -19.46 -9.19
C SER A 9 21.35 -20.88 -9.62
N GLU A 10 20.64 -21.94 -9.24
CA GLU A 10 21.16 -23.32 -9.37
C GLU A 10 20.33 -24.30 -10.18
N MET A 11 19.22 -23.92 -10.78
CA MET A 11 18.34 -24.87 -11.47
C MET A 11 18.32 -24.69 -12.98
N CYS A 12 19.14 -25.44 -13.68
CA CYS A 12 19.07 -25.56 -15.14
C CYS A 12 19.35 -26.99 -15.61
N ILE A 13 18.71 -27.98 -15.04
CA ILE A 13 18.61 -29.29 -15.64
C ILE A 13 17.23 -29.40 -16.27
N ARG A 14 17.14 -29.83 -17.56
CA ARG A 14 15.87 -29.95 -18.30
C ARG A 14 14.78 -30.63 -17.48
N ASP A 15 15.09 -31.74 -16.83
CA ASP A 15 14.14 -32.51 -16.03
C ASP A 15 13.59 -31.75 -14.83
N ARG A 16 14.36 -30.85 -14.24
CA ARG A 16 13.87 -30.01 -13.14
C ARG A 16 12.94 -28.90 -13.63
N VAL A 17 13.26 -28.28 -14.77
CA VAL A 17 12.44 -27.23 -15.36
C VAL A 17 11.12 -27.80 -15.90
N THR A 18 11.17 -29.00 -16.49
CA THR A 18 9.97 -29.64 -17.05
C THR A 18 9.20 -30.50 -16.04
N GLY A 19 9.70 -30.64 -14.80
CA GLY A 19 9.11 -31.54 -13.82
C GLY A 19 9.14 -33.00 -14.28
N LYS A 20 10.25 -33.45 -14.88
CA LYS A 20 10.40 -34.76 -15.51
C LYS A 20 9.35 -35.01 -16.61
N GLU A 21 9.17 -34.01 -17.47
CA GLU A 21 8.21 -34.01 -18.59
C GLU A 21 6.73 -34.03 -18.19
N THR A 22 6.42 -33.83 -16.91
CA THR A 22 5.03 -33.68 -16.42
C THR A 22 4.50 -32.25 -16.53
N PHE A 23 5.39 -31.28 -16.78
CA PHE A 23 5.09 -29.83 -16.84
C PHE A 23 4.43 -29.24 -15.59
N ASN A 24 4.52 -29.94 -14.46
CA ASN A 24 3.96 -29.48 -13.20
C ASN A 24 4.69 -28.26 -12.60
N THR A 25 5.79 -27.86 -13.21
CA THR A 25 6.53 -26.62 -12.88
C THR A 25 5.99 -25.40 -13.62
N HIS A 26 4.98 -25.57 -14.48
CA HIS A 26 4.33 -24.44 -15.15
C HIS A 26 3.72 -23.48 -14.12
N ASN A 27 4.09 -22.21 -14.22
CA ASN A 27 3.54 -21.14 -13.41
C ASN A 27 2.74 -20.17 -14.30
N PRO A 28 1.40 -20.14 -14.24
CA PRO A 28 0.59 -19.24 -15.05
C PRO A 28 0.90 -17.74 -14.87
N LYS A 29 1.53 -17.40 -13.76
CA LYS A 29 2.00 -16.02 -13.46
C LYS A 29 3.49 -15.82 -13.78
N GLY A 30 4.15 -16.81 -14.40
CA GLY A 30 5.56 -16.71 -14.79
C GLY A 30 5.74 -15.68 -15.91
N ASN A 31 6.85 -14.98 -15.90
CA ASN A 31 7.17 -13.94 -16.89
C ASN A 31 8.30 -14.35 -17.86
N ILE A 32 8.71 -15.61 -17.83
CA ILE A 32 9.72 -16.19 -18.73
C ILE A 32 9.10 -17.30 -19.54
N LEU A 33 9.21 -17.24 -20.86
CA LEU A 33 8.85 -18.32 -21.75
C LEU A 33 10.03 -19.30 -21.86
N TYR A 34 9.89 -20.51 -21.31
CA TYR A 34 10.96 -21.51 -21.40
C TYR A 34 10.72 -22.45 -22.56
N GLY A 35 11.68 -22.46 -23.52
CA GLY A 35 11.69 -23.34 -24.67
C GLY A 35 12.23 -24.72 -24.30
N ILE A 36 11.47 -25.76 -24.57
CA ILE A 36 11.85 -27.13 -24.23
C ILE A 36 12.59 -27.79 -25.40
N GLU A 37 12.00 -27.71 -26.58
CA GLU A 37 12.52 -28.38 -27.75
C GLU A 37 12.12 -27.71 -29.07
N VAL A 38 13.01 -27.73 -30.05
CA VAL A 38 12.74 -27.40 -31.44
C VAL A 38 13.40 -28.43 -32.32
N PHE A 39 12.63 -29.13 -33.14
CA PHE A 39 13.16 -30.01 -34.17
C PHE A 39 12.42 -29.83 -35.50
N ILE A 40 13.14 -30.05 -36.60
CA ILE A 40 12.61 -30.00 -37.94
C ILE A 40 12.87 -31.33 -38.60
N HIS A 41 11.82 -31.95 -39.15
CA HIS A 41 11.92 -33.19 -39.88
C HIS A 41 12.93 -33.04 -41.05
N PRO A 42 13.83 -33.99 -41.28
CA PRO A 42 14.90 -33.87 -42.28
C PRO A 42 14.46 -33.41 -43.66
N GLN A 43 13.32 -33.86 -44.15
CA GLN A 43 12.76 -33.48 -45.47
C GLN A 43 12.40 -31.97 -45.59
N TYR A 44 12.22 -31.27 -44.47
CA TYR A 44 11.85 -29.86 -44.44
C TYR A 44 13.00 -28.95 -43.96
N ARG A 45 14.21 -29.52 -43.81
CA ARG A 45 15.41 -28.72 -43.49
C ARG A 45 15.81 -27.90 -44.70
N GLY A 46 16.40 -26.73 -44.48
CA GLY A 46 16.75 -25.76 -45.52
C GLY A 46 15.66 -24.76 -45.86
N LEU A 47 14.40 -24.96 -45.42
CA LEU A 47 13.26 -24.07 -45.67
C LEU A 47 13.15 -22.94 -44.60
N ARG A 48 14.18 -22.72 -43.79
CA ARG A 48 14.22 -21.70 -42.72
C ARG A 48 13.09 -21.82 -41.65
N LEU A 49 12.48 -22.99 -41.54
CA LEU A 49 11.36 -23.19 -40.62
C LEU A 49 11.74 -22.98 -39.15
N ALA A 50 12.94 -23.42 -38.75
CA ALA A 50 13.42 -23.18 -37.38
C ALA A 50 13.51 -21.69 -37.04
N ARG A 51 13.98 -20.86 -37.98
CA ARG A 51 14.01 -19.41 -37.81
C ARG A 51 12.60 -18.82 -37.63
N ARG A 52 11.65 -19.24 -38.46
CA ARG A 52 10.25 -18.80 -38.36
C ARG A 52 9.61 -19.23 -37.04
N MET A 53 9.98 -20.38 -36.49
CA MET A 53 9.53 -20.82 -35.17
C MET A 53 10.10 -19.93 -34.05
N TYR A 54 11.35 -19.49 -34.16
CA TYR A 54 11.91 -18.53 -33.20
C TYR A 54 11.25 -17.15 -33.32
N GLU A 55 11.00 -16.67 -34.54
CA GLU A 55 10.28 -15.41 -34.76
C GLU A 55 8.88 -15.46 -34.14
N TYR A 56 8.13 -16.55 -34.39
CA TYR A 56 6.80 -16.73 -33.77
C TYR A 56 6.85 -16.80 -32.24
N ARG A 57 7.87 -17.40 -31.65
CA ARG A 57 8.06 -17.43 -30.19
C ARG A 57 8.34 -16.04 -29.63
N LYS A 58 9.11 -15.22 -30.35
CA LYS A 58 9.35 -13.82 -29.96
C LYS A 58 8.04 -13.02 -30.01
N GLU A 59 7.28 -13.13 -31.08
CA GLU A 59 5.95 -12.51 -31.19
C GLU A 59 5.01 -12.97 -30.07
N LEU A 60 5.00 -14.26 -29.74
CA LEU A 60 4.21 -14.77 -28.63
C LEU A 60 4.67 -14.18 -27.28
N CYS A 61 5.98 -14.11 -27.07
CA CYS A 61 6.57 -13.51 -25.87
C CYS A 61 6.20 -12.02 -25.72
N GLU A 62 6.20 -11.29 -26.82
CA GLU A 62 5.77 -9.88 -26.89
C GLU A 62 4.26 -9.74 -26.64
N THR A 63 3.45 -10.54 -27.32
CA THR A 63 1.98 -10.51 -27.19
C THR A 63 1.51 -10.83 -25.77
N LEU A 64 2.18 -11.79 -25.10
CA LEU A 64 1.90 -12.16 -23.72
C LEU A 64 2.61 -11.27 -22.70
N ASN A 65 3.28 -10.22 -23.16
CA ASN A 65 4.09 -9.33 -22.32
C ASN A 65 5.03 -10.10 -21.37
N LEU A 66 5.75 -11.07 -21.89
CA LEU A 66 6.74 -11.82 -21.12
C LEU A 66 8.12 -11.17 -21.22
N LYS A 67 8.90 -11.28 -20.16
CA LYS A 67 10.21 -10.59 -20.03
C LYS A 67 11.27 -11.14 -20.96
N ALA A 68 11.29 -12.45 -21.15
CA ALA A 68 12.35 -13.11 -21.92
C ALA A 68 11.93 -14.51 -22.40
N ILE A 69 12.64 -15.01 -23.39
CA ILE A 69 12.65 -16.42 -23.77
C ILE A 69 13.94 -17.02 -23.28
N MET A 70 13.89 -18.18 -22.62
CA MET A 70 15.07 -18.91 -22.17
C MET A 70 14.99 -20.38 -22.56
N PHE A 71 16.12 -21.00 -22.83
CA PHE A 71 16.21 -22.47 -23.06
C PHE A 71 17.65 -22.94 -22.95
N GLY A 72 17.81 -24.28 -22.81
CA GLY A 72 19.09 -24.92 -22.90
C GLY A 72 19.44 -25.30 -24.36
N GLY A 73 20.47 -24.71 -24.90
CA GLY A 73 21.00 -25.03 -26.24
C GLY A 73 22.15 -26.04 -26.18
N ARG A 74 22.08 -27.11 -26.99
CA ARG A 74 23.16 -28.09 -27.15
C ARG A 74 24.37 -27.45 -27.86
N ILE A 75 25.55 -28.07 -27.68
CA ILE A 75 26.80 -27.72 -28.38
C ILE A 75 27.38 -28.96 -29.05
N PRO A 76 26.67 -29.52 -30.05
CA PRO A 76 26.92 -30.85 -30.55
C PRO A 76 28.30 -31.05 -31.20
N ASN A 77 28.98 -30.00 -31.60
CA ASN A 77 30.35 -30.13 -32.16
C ASN A 77 31.45 -30.05 -31.08
N TYR A 78 31.10 -29.90 -29.81
CA TYR A 78 32.09 -29.76 -28.74
C TYR A 78 32.93 -31.02 -28.54
N TYR A 79 32.41 -32.23 -28.82
CA TYR A 79 33.20 -33.46 -28.71
C TYR A 79 34.51 -33.45 -29.53
N LYS A 80 34.55 -32.69 -30.61
CA LYS A 80 35.75 -32.54 -31.46
C LYS A 80 36.88 -31.76 -30.80
N TYR A 81 36.56 -30.98 -29.80
CA TYR A 81 37.45 -30.03 -29.14
C TYR A 81 37.61 -30.29 -27.63
N ALA A 82 36.88 -31.25 -27.10
CA ALA A 82 36.79 -31.48 -25.66
C ALA A 82 38.12 -31.83 -24.98
N ASP A 83 39.03 -32.45 -25.71
CA ASP A 83 40.36 -32.82 -25.23
C ASP A 83 41.37 -31.64 -25.30
N GLN A 84 41.02 -30.57 -25.98
CA GLN A 84 41.91 -29.42 -26.24
C GLN A 84 41.50 -28.17 -25.48
N ILE A 85 40.20 -27.88 -25.39
CA ILE A 85 39.68 -26.65 -24.82
C ILE A 85 38.47 -26.90 -23.90
N ARG A 86 38.29 -26.04 -22.91
CA ARG A 86 37.15 -26.11 -21.96
C ARG A 86 35.83 -25.65 -22.60
N PRO A 87 34.68 -26.11 -22.13
CA PRO A 87 33.38 -25.74 -22.71
C PRO A 87 33.16 -24.24 -22.84
N LYS A 88 33.59 -23.47 -21.84
CA LYS A 88 33.48 -22.00 -21.87
C LYS A 88 34.29 -21.37 -22.98
N GLU A 89 35.54 -21.81 -23.14
CA GLU A 89 36.43 -21.34 -24.22
C GLU A 89 35.89 -21.71 -25.60
N TYR A 90 35.37 -22.96 -25.75
CA TYR A 90 34.70 -23.39 -26.98
C TYR A 90 33.53 -22.45 -27.34
N ILE A 91 32.66 -22.14 -26.39
CA ILE A 91 31.53 -21.23 -26.58
C ILE A 91 31.99 -19.84 -26.99
N ASP A 92 33.04 -19.31 -26.34
CA ASP A 92 33.58 -18.00 -26.66
C ASP A 92 34.17 -17.99 -28.09
N LYS A 93 34.84 -19.05 -28.53
CA LYS A 93 35.30 -19.18 -29.91
C LYS A 93 34.17 -19.30 -30.94
N VAL A 94 33.06 -19.94 -30.58
CA VAL A 94 31.84 -19.95 -31.44
C VAL A 94 31.24 -18.56 -31.54
N LYS A 95 31.18 -17.80 -30.43
CA LYS A 95 30.70 -16.41 -30.43
C LYS A 95 31.58 -15.49 -31.28
N GLN A 96 32.89 -15.73 -31.27
CA GLN A 96 33.88 -15.00 -32.10
C GLN A 96 33.92 -15.48 -33.56
N LYS A 97 33.10 -16.49 -33.90
CA LYS A 97 33.05 -17.13 -35.26
C LYS A 97 34.35 -17.84 -35.66
N GLU A 98 35.22 -18.16 -34.71
CA GLU A 98 36.44 -18.97 -34.95
C GLU A 98 36.11 -20.46 -35.11
N ILE A 99 35.04 -20.91 -34.45
CA ILE A 99 34.51 -22.29 -34.55
C ILE A 99 33.05 -22.21 -34.96
N PHE A 100 32.67 -23.10 -35.87
CA PHE A 100 31.27 -23.29 -36.24
C PHE A 100 30.64 -24.43 -35.45
N ASP A 101 29.56 -24.12 -34.72
CA ASP A 101 28.69 -25.14 -34.09
C ASP A 101 27.31 -25.04 -34.70
N SER A 102 26.78 -26.16 -35.20
CA SER A 102 25.52 -26.16 -35.97
C SER A 102 24.31 -25.70 -35.20
N VAL A 103 24.29 -25.87 -33.88
CA VAL A 103 23.17 -25.47 -33.01
C VAL A 103 23.43 -24.10 -32.39
N LEU A 104 24.57 -23.94 -31.70
CA LEU A 104 24.87 -22.69 -31.01
C LEU A 104 25.01 -21.50 -31.97
N THR A 105 25.69 -21.71 -33.15
CA THR A 105 25.82 -20.62 -34.14
C THR A 105 24.46 -20.19 -34.68
N PHE A 106 23.54 -21.16 -34.91
CA PHE A 106 22.19 -20.84 -35.34
C PHE A 106 21.40 -20.07 -34.27
N GLN A 107 21.51 -20.46 -32.99
CA GLN A 107 20.83 -19.80 -31.89
C GLN A 107 21.35 -18.35 -31.68
N LEU A 108 22.66 -18.16 -31.75
CA LEU A 108 23.27 -16.83 -31.70
C LEU A 108 22.84 -15.94 -32.88
N SER A 109 22.66 -16.51 -34.09
CA SER A 109 22.19 -15.76 -35.27
C SER A 109 20.70 -15.37 -35.21
N ASN A 110 19.96 -15.85 -34.23
CA ASN A 110 18.59 -15.48 -33.93
C ASN A 110 18.50 -14.61 -32.65
N ASP A 111 19.54 -13.82 -32.35
CA ASP A 111 19.63 -12.82 -31.28
C ASP A 111 19.56 -13.41 -29.86
N PHE A 112 19.77 -14.71 -29.70
CA PHE A 112 19.96 -15.30 -28.40
C PHE A 112 21.38 -15.11 -27.90
N HIS A 113 21.56 -14.87 -26.62
CA HIS A 113 22.88 -14.73 -26.02
C HIS A 113 23.07 -15.73 -24.89
N VAL A 114 24.32 -16.17 -24.71
CA VAL A 114 24.67 -17.15 -23.69
C VAL A 114 24.77 -16.48 -22.33
N ARG A 115 23.97 -16.97 -21.37
CA ARG A 115 24.01 -16.55 -19.97
C ARG A 115 24.93 -17.40 -19.11
N LYS A 116 24.87 -18.71 -19.30
CA LYS A 116 25.57 -19.67 -18.43
C LYS A 116 25.89 -20.95 -19.20
N VAL A 117 27.01 -21.61 -18.84
CA VAL A 117 27.33 -23.00 -19.24
C VAL A 117 26.69 -23.94 -18.22
N MET A 118 25.98 -24.95 -18.70
CA MET A 118 25.29 -25.93 -17.87
C MET A 118 25.97 -27.28 -18.01
N ARG A 119 26.17 -28.03 -16.93
CA ARG A 119 26.68 -29.39 -16.89
C ARG A 119 25.53 -30.37 -16.72
N ASN A 120 25.64 -31.55 -17.31
CA ASN A 120 24.65 -32.63 -17.21
C ASN A 120 23.21 -32.16 -17.55
N TYR A 121 23.11 -31.26 -18.52
CA TYR A 121 21.82 -30.78 -18.97
C TYR A 121 20.99 -31.86 -19.68
N LEU A 122 21.64 -32.61 -20.54
CA LEU A 122 21.12 -33.81 -21.19
C LEU A 122 22.09 -34.97 -20.89
N PRO A 123 21.73 -35.92 -20.02
CA PRO A 123 22.63 -36.98 -19.57
C PRO A 123 23.15 -37.92 -20.70
N ASN A 124 22.39 -38.04 -21.79
CA ASN A 124 22.71 -38.92 -22.91
C ASN A 124 23.33 -38.18 -24.12
N ASP A 125 23.71 -36.91 -23.97
CA ASP A 125 24.26 -36.10 -25.07
C ASP A 125 25.79 -36.17 -25.14
N GLU A 126 26.30 -37.25 -25.69
CA GLU A 126 27.74 -37.47 -25.88
C GLU A 126 28.39 -36.46 -26.86
N GLU A 127 27.63 -35.94 -27.83
CA GLU A 127 28.13 -34.97 -28.81
C GLU A 127 28.47 -33.63 -28.14
N SER A 128 27.69 -33.22 -27.16
CA SER A 128 27.95 -32.02 -26.34
C SER A 128 28.76 -32.32 -25.09
N LYS A 129 29.21 -33.56 -24.87
CA LYS A 129 29.87 -34.01 -23.63
C LYS A 129 29.05 -33.63 -22.38
N HIS A 130 27.73 -33.78 -22.46
CA HIS A 130 26.73 -33.45 -21.44
C HIS A 130 26.63 -31.94 -21.08
N TYR A 131 27.29 -31.05 -21.86
CA TYR A 131 27.21 -29.60 -21.66
C TYR A 131 26.15 -28.97 -22.55
N ALA A 132 25.56 -27.89 -22.06
CA ALA A 132 24.67 -27.01 -22.80
C ALA A 132 24.91 -25.56 -22.45
N CYS A 133 24.38 -24.66 -23.26
CA CYS A 133 24.32 -23.23 -22.98
C CYS A 133 22.91 -22.85 -22.50
N LEU A 134 22.80 -22.15 -21.40
CA LEU A 134 21.58 -21.40 -21.10
C LEU A 134 21.56 -20.19 -22.02
N LEU A 135 20.60 -20.13 -22.90
CA LEU A 135 20.41 -19.06 -23.87
C LEU A 135 19.20 -18.21 -23.46
N GLN A 136 19.30 -16.94 -23.74
CA GLN A 136 18.25 -15.95 -23.44
C GLN A 136 18.11 -14.96 -24.59
N TRP A 137 16.88 -14.63 -24.90
CA TRP A 137 16.48 -13.48 -25.69
C TRP A 137 15.62 -12.58 -24.80
N ASP A 138 15.93 -11.27 -24.73
CA ASP A 138 15.22 -10.31 -23.91
C ASP A 138 14.17 -9.60 -24.77
N ASN A 139 12.92 -9.57 -24.27
CA ASN A 139 11.85 -8.77 -24.87
C ASN A 139 12.07 -7.30 -24.51
N ILE A 140 12.54 -6.49 -25.45
CA ILE A 140 12.78 -5.06 -25.25
C ILE A 140 11.49 -4.26 -25.09
N TYR A 141 10.34 -4.82 -25.50
CA TYR A 141 9.02 -4.22 -25.33
C TYR A 141 8.33 -4.67 -24.04
N TYR A 142 9.00 -5.52 -23.26
CA TYR A 142 8.46 -5.95 -21.97
C TYR A 142 8.17 -4.73 -21.11
N GLN A 143 6.91 -4.50 -20.93
CA GLN A 143 6.44 -3.65 -19.83
C GLN A 143 6.31 -4.60 -18.66
N ALA A 144 7.21 -4.45 -17.67
CA ALA A 144 6.93 -5.07 -16.38
C ALA A 144 5.46 -4.81 -16.15
N PRO A 145 4.61 -5.84 -15.88
CA PRO A 145 3.28 -5.53 -15.38
C PRO A 145 3.57 -4.45 -14.37
N THR A 146 2.96 -3.27 -14.54
CA THR A 146 2.84 -2.34 -13.42
C THR A 146 2.42 -3.26 -12.32
N GLN A 147 3.44 -3.70 -11.57
CA GLN A 147 3.18 -4.65 -10.53
C GLN A 147 2.17 -3.92 -9.68
N ASP A 148 0.95 -4.46 -9.76
CA ASP A 148 0.36 -5.02 -8.57
C ASP A 148 1.31 -6.09 -8.01
N TYR A 149 2.56 -5.73 -7.78
CA TYR A 149 3.27 -6.18 -6.65
C TYR A 149 2.41 -5.69 -5.51
N VAL A 150 1.92 -6.62 -4.77
CA VAL A 150 1.98 -6.54 -3.34
C VAL A 150 3.48 -6.58 -2.90
N ASN A 151 4.29 -5.67 -3.37
CA ASN A 151 5.10 -4.87 -2.52
C ASN A 151 4.06 -4.08 -1.77
N PRO A 152 3.94 -4.22 -0.46
CA PRO A 152 3.05 -3.35 0.28
C PRO A 152 3.37 -1.96 -0.24
N LYS A 153 2.36 -1.26 -0.75
CA LYS A 153 2.54 0.04 -1.37
C LYS A 153 3.34 0.87 -0.38
N THR A 154 4.62 1.04 -0.64
CA THR A 154 5.54 1.64 0.34
C THR A 154 5.22 3.10 0.51
N THR A 155 4.71 3.74 -0.55
CA THR A 155 4.23 5.11 -0.53
C THR A 155 2.71 5.12 -0.46
N VAL A 156 2.18 5.63 0.63
CA VAL A 156 0.74 5.81 0.87
C VAL A 156 0.39 7.28 0.70
N ARG A 157 -0.61 7.57 -0.12
CA ARG A 157 -1.11 8.91 -0.34
C ARG A 157 -2.31 9.17 0.56
N VAL A 158 -2.20 10.18 1.42
CA VAL A 158 -3.25 10.58 2.36
C VAL A 158 -3.86 11.91 1.94
N GLY A 159 -5.18 11.98 1.91
CA GLY A 159 -5.95 13.21 1.75
C GLY A 159 -6.61 13.61 3.06
N LEU A 160 -6.59 14.88 3.38
CA LEU A 160 -7.24 15.45 4.56
C LEU A 160 -8.24 16.49 4.10
N VAL A 161 -9.39 16.53 4.75
CA VAL A 161 -10.40 17.57 4.53
C VAL A 161 -10.37 18.53 5.72
N GLN A 162 -9.86 19.75 5.50
CA GLN A 162 -10.08 20.86 6.44
C GLN A 162 -11.45 21.44 6.14
N TRP A 163 -12.42 20.98 6.93
CA TRP A 163 -13.84 21.12 6.67
C TRP A 163 -14.36 22.48 7.17
N GLN A 164 -14.98 23.24 6.28
CA GLN A 164 -15.69 24.47 6.65
C GLN A 164 -17.06 24.13 7.22
N MET A 165 -17.28 24.43 8.49
CA MET A 165 -18.61 24.36 9.10
C MET A 165 -19.53 25.38 8.46
N ARG A 166 -20.64 24.92 7.90
CA ARG A 166 -21.68 25.73 7.27
C ARG A 166 -23.05 25.10 7.46
N THR A 167 -24.12 25.89 7.33
CA THR A 167 -25.47 25.38 7.50
C THR A 167 -25.89 24.48 6.34
N TYR A 168 -26.39 23.29 6.66
CA TYR A 168 -27.07 22.38 5.73
C TYR A 168 -28.51 22.18 6.13
N LYS A 169 -29.42 22.13 5.14
CA LYS A 169 -30.86 21.93 5.39
C LYS A 169 -31.21 20.46 5.54
N THR A 170 -30.54 19.60 4.79
CA THR A 170 -30.79 18.17 4.73
C THR A 170 -29.49 17.38 4.87
N LEU A 171 -29.60 16.07 5.09
CA LEU A 171 -28.48 15.16 5.03
C LEU A 171 -27.93 15.06 3.59
N ASP A 172 -28.81 15.19 2.60
CA ASP A 172 -28.40 15.17 1.20
C ASP A 172 -27.52 16.37 0.85
N ASP A 173 -27.87 17.58 1.30
CA ASP A 173 -27.03 18.78 1.10
C ASP A 173 -25.65 18.62 1.75
N LEU A 174 -25.58 17.98 2.92
CA LEU A 174 -24.31 17.66 3.58
C LEU A 174 -23.50 16.67 2.74
N PHE A 175 -24.15 15.63 2.21
CA PHE A 175 -23.46 14.58 1.43
C PHE A 175 -23.05 15.03 0.04
N GLU A 176 -23.72 15.99 -0.58
CA GLU A 176 -23.19 16.64 -1.80
C GLU A 176 -21.82 17.25 -1.57
N GLN A 177 -21.61 17.90 -0.41
CA GLN A 177 -20.31 18.46 -0.05
C GLN A 177 -19.31 17.38 0.35
N VAL A 178 -19.73 16.33 1.07
CA VAL A 178 -18.86 15.18 1.40
C VAL A 178 -18.37 14.51 0.13
N GLU A 179 -19.27 14.20 -0.80
CA GLU A 179 -18.95 13.56 -2.06
C GLU A 179 -17.99 14.40 -2.92
N PHE A 180 -18.20 15.73 -2.98
CA PHE A 180 -17.28 16.65 -3.64
C PHE A 180 -15.84 16.51 -3.11
N PHE A 181 -15.65 16.41 -1.79
CA PHE A 181 -14.30 16.24 -1.22
C PHE A 181 -13.75 14.84 -1.46
N VAL A 182 -14.58 13.79 -1.38
CA VAL A 182 -14.13 12.42 -1.68
C VAL A 182 -13.69 12.31 -3.15
N ASP A 183 -14.47 12.86 -4.07
CA ASP A 183 -14.16 12.92 -5.50
C ASP A 183 -12.83 13.65 -5.73
N ALA A 184 -12.71 14.88 -5.23
CA ALA A 184 -11.51 15.69 -5.37
C ALA A 184 -10.24 15.01 -4.81
N VAL A 185 -10.33 14.33 -3.66
CA VAL A 185 -9.20 13.60 -3.08
C VAL A 185 -8.89 12.33 -3.87
N SER A 186 -9.92 11.64 -4.39
CA SER A 186 -9.75 10.41 -5.17
C SER A 186 -9.07 10.67 -6.51
N ASP A 187 -9.30 11.82 -7.13
CA ASP A 187 -8.65 12.24 -8.39
C ASP A 187 -7.13 12.32 -8.26
N TYR A 188 -6.62 12.65 -7.07
CA TYR A 188 -5.19 12.59 -6.75
C TYR A 188 -4.68 11.15 -6.54
N LYS A 189 -5.51 10.12 -6.74
CA LYS A 189 -5.19 8.71 -6.49
C LYS A 189 -4.77 8.45 -5.04
N SER A 190 -5.46 9.13 -4.12
CA SER A 190 -5.21 8.99 -2.69
C SER A 190 -5.70 7.63 -2.18
N ASP A 191 -4.98 7.08 -1.19
CA ASP A 191 -5.34 5.81 -0.55
C ASP A 191 -6.34 6.01 0.58
N PHE A 192 -6.23 7.17 1.23
CA PHE A 192 -7.09 7.56 2.34
C PHE A 192 -7.63 8.96 2.15
N VAL A 193 -8.85 9.17 2.67
CA VAL A 193 -9.38 10.50 2.99
C VAL A 193 -9.81 10.54 4.44
N LEU A 194 -9.41 11.59 5.16
CA LEU A 194 -9.77 11.84 6.55
C LEU A 194 -10.72 13.04 6.66
N PHE A 195 -11.89 12.82 7.25
CA PHE A 195 -12.81 13.86 7.67
C PHE A 195 -12.62 14.21 9.16
N PRO A 196 -13.00 15.42 9.63
CA PRO A 196 -12.80 15.82 11.02
C PRO A 196 -13.87 15.28 11.97
N GLU A 197 -13.64 15.47 13.27
CA GLU A 197 -14.59 15.19 14.33
C GLU A 197 -15.85 16.05 14.17
N TYR A 198 -17.04 15.46 14.38
CA TYR A 198 -18.36 16.12 14.30
C TYR A 198 -18.61 16.92 13.01
N PHE A 199 -18.09 16.49 11.88
CA PHE A 199 -18.30 17.16 10.58
C PHE A 199 -19.79 17.33 10.26
N ASN A 200 -20.66 16.50 10.85
CA ASN A 200 -22.12 16.52 10.71
C ASN A 200 -22.84 17.46 11.68
N ALA A 201 -22.11 18.16 12.56
CA ALA A 201 -22.67 19.09 13.54
C ALA A 201 -23.63 20.14 12.96
N PRO A 202 -23.48 20.64 11.73
CA PRO A 202 -24.45 21.56 11.14
C PRO A 202 -25.90 21.07 11.14
N LEU A 203 -26.12 19.77 11.10
CA LEU A 203 -27.47 19.19 11.18
C LEU A 203 -28.14 19.36 12.54
N MET A 204 -27.38 19.69 13.59
CA MET A 204 -27.95 20.02 14.94
C MET A 204 -28.84 21.24 14.91
N ALA A 205 -28.77 22.11 13.92
CA ALA A 205 -29.67 23.26 13.77
C ALA A 205 -31.16 22.86 13.79
N LYS A 206 -31.49 21.65 13.40
CA LYS A 206 -32.87 21.11 13.45
C LYS A 206 -33.38 20.91 14.88
N PHE A 207 -32.48 20.82 15.83
CA PHE A 207 -32.76 20.53 17.24
C PHE A 207 -32.49 21.74 18.17
N ASN A 208 -32.39 22.95 17.63
CA ASN A 208 -32.09 24.16 18.41
C ASN A 208 -33.15 24.49 19.49
N ASN A 209 -34.37 23.94 19.37
CA ASN A 209 -35.42 24.12 20.38
C ASN A 209 -35.33 23.09 21.52
N GLU A 210 -34.38 22.16 21.44
CA GLU A 210 -34.14 21.13 22.44
C GLU A 210 -32.93 21.49 23.32
N GLY A 211 -32.85 20.87 24.49
CA GLY A 211 -31.65 20.98 25.33
C GLY A 211 -30.46 20.29 24.69
N GLU A 212 -29.22 20.68 25.04
CA GLU A 212 -27.98 20.23 24.47
C GLU A 212 -27.88 18.69 24.38
N SER A 213 -28.22 18.00 25.46
CA SER A 213 -28.21 16.54 25.54
C SER A 213 -29.24 15.85 24.62
N GLN A 214 -30.33 16.52 24.32
CA GLN A 214 -31.31 15.97 23.36
C GLN A 214 -30.96 16.28 21.91
N ALA A 215 -30.43 17.47 21.67
CA ALA A 215 -29.98 17.90 20.35
C ALA A 215 -28.88 16.96 19.79
N ILE A 216 -27.90 16.59 20.61
CA ILE A 216 -26.83 15.66 20.19
C ILE A 216 -27.37 14.25 19.96
N ARG A 217 -28.38 13.79 20.72
CA ARG A 217 -29.07 12.51 20.51
C ARG A 217 -29.91 12.54 19.21
N GLY A 218 -30.50 13.68 18.89
CA GLY A 218 -31.16 13.91 17.60
C GLY A 218 -30.17 13.78 16.44
N LEU A 219 -28.95 14.32 16.60
CA LEU A 219 -27.89 14.16 15.59
C LEU A 219 -27.45 12.71 15.45
N ALA A 220 -27.42 11.93 16.54
CA ALA A 220 -27.05 10.52 16.52
C ALA A 220 -27.97 9.65 15.64
N ALA A 221 -29.21 10.07 15.40
CA ALA A 221 -30.14 9.35 14.54
C ALA A 221 -29.70 9.27 13.07
N TYR A 222 -28.80 10.16 12.63
CA TYR A 222 -28.27 10.14 11.25
C TYR A 222 -27.07 9.21 11.07
N THR A 223 -26.45 8.72 12.14
CA THR A 223 -25.13 8.09 12.09
C THR A 223 -25.09 6.81 11.27
N GLU A 224 -26.12 5.96 11.36
CA GLU A 224 -26.18 4.74 10.55
C GLU A 224 -26.30 5.05 9.07
N GLU A 225 -27.16 5.98 8.68
CA GLU A 225 -27.32 6.40 7.29
C GLU A 225 -26.04 7.04 6.76
N ILE A 226 -25.38 7.86 7.56
CA ILE A 226 -24.07 8.48 7.24
C ILE A 226 -23.02 7.39 6.96
N LYS A 227 -22.90 6.38 7.82
CA LYS A 227 -22.01 5.24 7.63
C LYS A 227 -22.26 4.53 6.31
N GLU A 228 -23.52 4.18 6.01
CA GLU A 228 -23.87 3.49 4.77
C GLU A 228 -23.52 4.30 3.52
N ARG A 229 -23.71 5.62 3.57
CA ARG A 229 -23.34 6.51 2.48
C ARG A 229 -21.81 6.56 2.29
N PHE A 230 -21.03 6.64 3.36
CA PHE A 230 -19.56 6.58 3.26
C PHE A 230 -19.05 5.25 2.72
N VAL A 231 -19.65 4.12 3.10
CA VAL A 231 -19.31 2.82 2.51
C VAL A 231 -19.54 2.82 0.99
N LYS A 232 -20.64 3.38 0.51
CA LYS A 232 -20.90 3.51 -0.92
C LYS A 232 -19.87 4.40 -1.62
N LEU A 233 -19.51 5.54 -1.02
CA LEU A 233 -18.48 6.43 -1.56
C LEU A 233 -17.11 5.75 -1.60
N ALA A 234 -16.73 5.00 -0.55
CA ALA A 234 -15.46 4.28 -0.50
C ALA A 234 -15.31 3.29 -1.68
N ILE A 235 -16.37 2.56 -2.01
CA ILE A 235 -16.42 1.66 -3.16
C ILE A 235 -16.38 2.45 -4.47
N SER A 236 -17.25 3.45 -4.61
CA SER A 236 -17.45 4.19 -5.88
C SER A 236 -16.20 4.95 -6.30
N TYR A 237 -15.48 5.53 -5.34
CA TYR A 237 -14.27 6.32 -5.56
C TYR A 237 -12.97 5.54 -5.32
N ASN A 238 -13.06 4.24 -5.00
CA ASN A 238 -11.92 3.34 -4.76
C ASN A 238 -10.91 3.91 -3.75
N ILE A 239 -11.40 4.41 -2.61
CA ILE A 239 -10.60 5.08 -1.57
C ILE A 239 -11.00 4.60 -0.17
N ASN A 240 -10.05 4.44 0.74
CA ASN A 240 -10.36 4.18 2.15
C ASN A 240 -10.78 5.50 2.82
N ILE A 241 -11.91 5.51 3.52
CA ILE A 241 -12.46 6.72 4.15
C ILE A 241 -12.44 6.57 5.67
N ILE A 242 -11.75 7.49 6.35
CA ILE A 242 -11.88 7.70 7.79
C ILE A 242 -12.92 8.82 7.97
N THR A 243 -14.10 8.44 8.43
CA THR A 243 -15.29 9.30 8.40
C THR A 243 -15.24 10.50 9.38
N GLY A 244 -14.11 10.71 10.05
CA GLY A 244 -14.09 11.61 11.18
C GLY A 244 -14.78 11.00 12.38
N SER A 245 -15.66 11.75 13.05
CA SER A 245 -16.49 11.15 14.07
C SER A 245 -17.86 11.83 14.21
N MET A 246 -18.80 11.14 14.87
CA MET A 246 -20.18 11.55 15.04
C MET A 246 -20.80 10.85 16.27
N PRO A 247 -21.90 11.37 16.83
CA PRO A 247 -22.53 10.75 17.98
C PRO A 247 -23.30 9.48 17.57
N LEU A 248 -23.24 8.44 18.40
CA LEU A 248 -24.00 7.18 18.23
C LEU A 248 -24.57 6.73 19.56
N ILE A 249 -25.87 6.39 19.57
CA ILE A 249 -26.49 5.71 20.70
C ILE A 249 -26.36 4.20 20.46
N LYS A 250 -25.65 3.50 21.37
CA LYS A 250 -25.47 2.04 21.25
C LYS A 250 -26.61 1.27 21.93
N GLU A 251 -26.54 -0.05 21.84
CA GLU A 251 -27.53 -0.97 22.44
C GLU A 251 -27.70 -0.80 23.95
N ASP A 252 -26.65 -0.35 24.64
CA ASP A 252 -26.69 -0.04 26.10
C ASP A 252 -27.44 1.26 26.40
N GLY A 253 -27.94 1.99 25.40
CA GLY A 253 -28.65 3.24 25.53
C GLY A 253 -27.76 4.45 25.82
N LEU A 254 -26.45 4.24 25.90
CA LEU A 254 -25.48 5.32 26.14
C LEU A 254 -25.06 5.98 24.82
N LEU A 255 -24.68 7.24 24.92
CA LEU A 255 -24.21 8.05 23.80
C LEU A 255 -22.70 8.01 23.74
N TYR A 256 -22.15 7.72 22.58
CA TYR A 256 -20.71 7.67 22.29
C TYR A 256 -20.35 8.57 21.12
N ASN A 257 -19.09 9.02 21.08
CA ASN A 257 -18.49 9.64 19.90
C ASN A 257 -17.74 8.55 19.14
N VAL A 258 -18.20 8.24 17.92
CA VAL A 258 -17.68 7.13 17.10
C VAL A 258 -17.36 7.59 15.70
N GLY A 259 -16.47 6.89 15.03
CA GLY A 259 -16.24 7.01 13.61
C GLY A 259 -16.06 5.64 12.95
N PHE A 260 -15.96 5.65 11.63
CA PHE A 260 -15.85 4.42 10.84
C PHE A 260 -14.67 4.53 9.88
N LEU A 261 -13.92 3.46 9.79
CA LEU A 261 -13.04 3.19 8.67
C LEU A 261 -13.88 2.45 7.62
N CYS A 262 -14.20 3.10 6.52
CA CYS A 262 -14.89 2.48 5.38
C CYS A 262 -13.84 2.17 4.31
N ARG A 263 -13.60 0.87 4.03
CA ARG A 263 -12.60 0.46 3.06
C ARG A 263 -13.16 0.43 1.64
N ARG A 264 -12.27 0.52 0.67
CA ARG A 264 -12.62 0.50 -0.76
C ARG A 264 -13.22 -0.82 -1.24
N ASP A 265 -13.11 -1.89 -0.46
CA ASP A 265 -13.76 -3.18 -0.71
C ASP A 265 -15.20 -3.26 -0.15
N GLY A 266 -15.66 -2.20 0.51
CA GLY A 266 -16.98 -2.11 1.14
C GLY A 266 -17.05 -2.63 2.57
N SER A 267 -15.97 -3.19 3.11
CA SER A 267 -15.88 -3.51 4.53
C SER A 267 -15.73 -2.26 5.38
N TYR A 268 -16.20 -2.31 6.62
CA TYR A 268 -16.03 -1.20 7.55
C TYR A 268 -15.77 -1.70 8.97
N GLU A 269 -15.11 -0.86 9.76
CA GLU A 269 -14.90 -1.07 11.20
C GLU A 269 -15.12 0.24 11.94
N MET A 270 -15.61 0.14 13.18
CA MET A 270 -15.89 1.27 14.05
C MET A 270 -14.72 1.53 14.99
N TYR A 271 -14.41 2.79 15.23
CA TYR A 271 -13.54 3.25 16.31
C TYR A 271 -14.28 4.24 17.20
N GLU A 272 -13.80 4.38 18.45
CA GLU A 272 -14.50 5.11 19.51
C GLU A 272 -13.57 6.11 20.19
N LYS A 273 -14.11 7.26 20.59
CA LYS A 273 -13.41 8.19 21.49
C LYS A 273 -13.37 7.60 22.89
N ILE A 274 -12.15 7.39 23.40
CA ILE A 274 -11.92 6.81 24.73
C ILE A 274 -12.04 7.88 25.83
N HIS A 275 -11.36 9.02 25.63
CA HIS A 275 -11.36 10.11 26.58
C HIS A 275 -12.32 11.21 26.13
N VAL A 276 -13.45 11.28 26.83
CA VAL A 276 -14.46 12.30 26.60
C VAL A 276 -14.07 13.54 27.40
N THR A 277 -14.20 14.72 26.77
CA THR A 277 -13.88 15.98 27.46
C THR A 277 -14.90 16.30 28.56
N PRO A 278 -14.54 17.08 29.59
CA PRO A 278 -15.47 17.50 30.63
C PRO A 278 -16.75 18.16 30.09
N ASP A 279 -16.63 18.96 29.01
CA ASP A 279 -17.77 19.62 28.39
C ASP A 279 -18.69 18.65 27.66
N GLU A 280 -18.15 17.69 26.93
CA GLU A 280 -18.92 16.62 26.29
C GLU A 280 -19.70 15.77 27.32
N ILE A 281 -19.09 15.50 28.47
CA ILE A 281 -19.76 14.78 29.57
C ILE A 281 -20.90 15.63 30.14
N LYS A 282 -20.61 16.90 30.45
CA LYS A 282 -21.54 17.79 31.15
C LYS A 282 -22.71 18.19 30.25
N SER A 283 -22.42 18.64 29.02
CA SER A 283 -23.42 19.22 28.11
C SER A 283 -24.17 18.14 27.33
N TRP A 284 -23.50 17.10 26.92
CA TRP A 284 -24.08 16.08 26.01
C TRP A 284 -24.34 14.74 26.68
N GLY A 285 -23.69 14.45 27.79
CA GLY A 285 -23.81 13.18 28.49
C GLY A 285 -23.13 12.03 27.71
N LEU A 286 -22.02 12.31 27.07
CA LEU A 286 -21.23 11.27 26.36
C LEU A 286 -20.56 10.31 27.33
N SER A 287 -20.45 9.08 26.87
CA SER A 287 -19.69 8.00 27.53
C SER A 287 -18.41 7.72 26.76
N GLY A 288 -17.33 7.39 27.47
CA GLY A 288 -16.08 6.98 26.87
C GLY A 288 -16.15 5.58 26.25
N GLY A 289 -15.47 5.39 25.12
CA GLY A 289 -15.30 4.11 24.49
C GLY A 289 -14.54 3.12 25.37
N LYS A 290 -14.58 1.83 24.98
CA LYS A 290 -14.03 0.74 25.80
C LYS A 290 -12.90 -0.04 25.11
N SER A 291 -12.66 0.22 23.82
CA SER A 291 -11.68 -0.52 23.02
C SER A 291 -10.79 0.40 22.20
N ILE A 292 -9.56 0.00 22.06
CA ILE A 292 -8.57 0.59 21.19
C ILE A 292 -7.92 -0.51 20.37
N GLN A 293 -7.78 -0.31 19.08
CA GLN A 293 -7.22 -1.29 18.17
C GLN A 293 -6.59 -0.62 16.95
N THR A 294 -5.73 -1.35 16.27
CA THR A 294 -5.24 -1.02 14.95
C THR A 294 -6.10 -1.68 13.87
N PHE A 295 -6.09 -1.12 12.69
CA PHE A 295 -6.86 -1.60 11.55
C PHE A 295 -5.91 -1.96 10.40
N ASP A 296 -6.08 -3.16 9.86
CA ASP A 296 -5.38 -3.56 8.64
C ASP A 296 -6.13 -3.03 7.42
N THR A 297 -5.39 -2.44 6.49
CA THR A 297 -5.89 -2.00 5.19
C THR A 297 -5.04 -2.58 4.07
N ASP A 298 -5.45 -2.39 2.84
CA ASP A 298 -4.73 -2.85 1.66
C ASP A 298 -3.36 -2.16 1.43
N CYS A 299 -3.07 -1.07 2.14
CA CYS A 299 -1.86 -0.28 1.92
C CYS A 299 -1.08 0.06 3.20
N ALA A 300 -1.67 -0.03 4.39
CA ALA A 300 -1.00 0.25 5.67
C ALA A 300 -1.76 -0.34 6.86
N LYS A 301 -1.07 -0.53 7.98
CA LYS A 301 -1.69 -0.73 9.28
C LYS A 301 -1.87 0.63 9.95
N ILE A 302 -3.10 0.98 10.27
CA ILE A 302 -3.45 2.31 10.78
C ILE A 302 -4.04 2.27 12.19
N GLY A 303 -3.95 3.41 12.88
CA GLY A 303 -4.68 3.69 14.11
C GLY A 303 -5.56 4.93 13.93
N VAL A 304 -6.60 5.06 14.75
CA VAL A 304 -7.41 6.28 14.80
C VAL A 304 -7.62 6.68 16.26
N LEU A 305 -7.31 7.94 16.58
CA LEU A 305 -7.58 8.56 17.87
C LEU A 305 -8.39 9.84 17.66
N ILE A 306 -9.50 9.99 18.38
CA ILE A 306 -10.39 11.13 18.16
C ILE A 306 -9.97 12.29 19.10
N CYS A 307 -9.49 13.39 18.51
CA CYS A 307 -9.27 14.69 19.15
C CYS A 307 -8.48 14.56 20.48
N TYR A 308 -9.17 14.71 21.63
CA TYR A 308 -8.59 14.66 22.97
C TYR A 308 -7.80 13.37 23.24
N ASP A 309 -8.15 12.26 22.62
CA ASP A 309 -7.42 10.99 22.79
C ASP A 309 -5.93 11.09 22.41
N VAL A 310 -5.57 11.96 21.46
CA VAL A 310 -4.17 12.13 21.06
C VAL A 310 -3.30 12.75 22.16
N GLU A 311 -3.92 13.41 23.15
CA GLU A 311 -3.21 13.98 24.30
C GLU A 311 -2.71 12.91 25.30
N PHE A 312 -3.21 11.66 25.19
CA PHE A 312 -2.85 10.51 26.04
C PHE A 312 -1.84 9.60 25.32
N PRO A 313 -0.55 9.65 25.69
CA PRO A 313 0.51 8.93 24.99
C PRO A 313 0.35 7.41 25.04
N GLU A 314 -0.31 6.89 26.05
CA GLU A 314 -0.51 5.44 26.25
C GLU A 314 -1.27 4.82 25.10
N LEU A 315 -2.30 5.50 24.56
CA LEU A 315 -3.15 4.97 23.50
C LEU A 315 -2.35 4.74 22.22
N SER A 316 -1.63 5.76 21.77
CA SER A 316 -0.80 5.67 20.56
C SER A 316 0.36 4.66 20.74
N ARG A 317 0.90 4.54 21.96
CA ARG A 317 1.94 3.55 22.27
C ARG A 317 1.42 2.13 22.14
N ILE A 318 0.23 1.84 22.64
CA ILE A 318 -0.42 0.52 22.51
C ILE A 318 -0.65 0.17 21.04
N MET A 319 -1.08 1.13 20.22
CA MET A 319 -1.26 0.93 18.79
C MET A 319 0.09 0.73 18.06
N ALA A 320 1.14 1.47 18.44
CA ALA A 320 2.47 1.32 17.89
C ALA A 320 3.04 -0.08 18.16
N ASP A 321 2.82 -0.62 19.37
CA ASP A 321 3.21 -1.98 19.74
C ASP A 321 2.44 -3.06 18.94
N GLN A 322 1.29 -2.71 18.36
CA GLN A 322 0.53 -3.54 17.42
C GLN A 322 0.98 -3.37 15.96
N GLY A 323 1.99 -2.54 15.71
CA GLY A 323 2.56 -2.31 14.38
C GLY A 323 1.90 -1.20 13.57
N MET A 324 1.25 -0.23 14.22
CA MET A 324 0.68 0.94 13.56
C MET A 324 1.76 1.74 12.82
N GLN A 325 1.49 2.09 11.56
CA GLN A 325 2.37 2.87 10.70
C GLN A 325 1.86 4.31 10.51
N ILE A 326 0.54 4.49 10.48
CA ILE A 326 -0.11 5.80 10.32
C ILE A 326 -1.18 5.94 11.38
N LEU A 327 -1.13 7.04 12.13
CA LEU A 327 -2.15 7.46 13.09
C LEU A 327 -2.99 8.58 12.48
N PHE A 328 -4.29 8.38 12.37
CA PHE A 328 -5.24 9.40 11.96
C PHE A 328 -5.92 10.03 13.18
N VAL A 329 -6.04 11.36 13.16
CA VAL A 329 -6.62 12.13 14.27
C VAL A 329 -7.63 13.12 13.73
N PRO A 330 -8.90 12.71 13.60
CA PRO A 330 -9.98 13.67 13.40
C PRO A 330 -10.16 14.51 14.67
N PHE A 331 -10.28 15.83 14.52
CA PHE A 331 -10.47 16.69 15.67
C PHE A 331 -11.42 17.86 15.39
N LEU A 332 -11.99 18.39 16.48
CA LEU A 332 -12.74 19.65 16.51
C LEU A 332 -12.29 20.46 17.72
N THR A 333 -11.82 21.66 17.48
CA THR A 333 -11.36 22.58 18.54
C THR A 333 -11.95 23.97 18.33
N ASP A 334 -12.34 24.59 19.43
CA ASP A 334 -12.98 25.92 19.47
C ASP A 334 -11.98 27.08 19.55
N THR A 335 -10.82 26.82 20.13
CA THR A 335 -9.80 27.81 20.41
C THR A 335 -8.43 27.41 19.87
N GLN A 336 -7.59 28.41 19.66
CA GLN A 336 -6.20 28.17 19.27
C GLN A 336 -5.43 27.38 20.35
N ASN A 337 -5.77 27.55 21.64
CA ASN A 337 -5.15 26.79 22.72
C ASN A 337 -5.50 25.31 22.64
N ALA A 338 -6.77 24.97 22.40
CA ALA A 338 -7.20 23.57 22.22
C ALA A 338 -6.54 22.93 20.99
N TYR A 339 -6.54 23.66 19.88
CA TYR A 339 -5.82 23.22 18.66
C TYR A 339 -4.32 22.98 18.94
N SER A 340 -3.66 23.90 19.66
CA SER A 340 -2.22 23.77 19.96
C SER A 340 -1.91 22.51 20.77
N ARG A 341 -2.77 22.10 21.71
CA ARG A 341 -2.61 20.83 22.43
C ARG A 341 -2.67 19.64 21.47
N VAL A 342 -3.72 19.58 20.64
CA VAL A 342 -3.89 18.50 19.65
C VAL A 342 -2.67 18.43 18.74
N LYS A 343 -2.25 19.56 18.15
CA LYS A 343 -1.10 19.61 17.22
C LYS A 343 0.20 19.15 17.86
N VAL A 344 0.54 19.71 19.03
CA VAL A 344 1.81 19.39 19.69
C VAL A 344 1.83 17.93 20.14
N CYS A 345 0.72 17.43 20.68
CA CYS A 345 0.62 16.04 21.05
C CYS A 345 0.69 15.12 19.82
N ALA A 346 -0.02 15.42 18.73
CA ALA A 346 0.06 14.65 17.49
C ALA A 346 1.49 14.57 16.96
N HIS A 347 2.22 15.67 16.97
CA HIS A 347 3.62 15.71 16.58
C HIS A 347 4.51 14.86 17.51
N ALA A 348 4.29 14.94 18.83
CA ALA A 348 5.00 14.10 19.79
C ALA A 348 4.74 12.60 19.53
N ARG A 349 3.47 12.22 19.18
CA ARG A 349 3.14 10.82 18.83
C ARG A 349 3.90 10.32 17.60
N ALA A 350 4.11 11.19 16.61
CA ALA A 350 4.91 10.82 15.43
C ALA A 350 6.37 10.49 15.80
N ILE A 351 6.96 11.29 16.66
CA ILE A 351 8.37 11.13 17.08
C ILE A 351 8.54 9.90 17.99
N GLU A 352 7.77 9.83 19.06
CA GLU A 352 7.96 8.81 20.11
C GLU A 352 7.52 7.40 19.68
N ASN A 353 6.61 7.30 18.70
CA ASN A 353 6.11 6.02 18.17
C ASN A 353 6.65 5.68 16.79
N GLU A 354 7.53 6.53 16.23
CA GLU A 354 8.16 6.32 14.92
C GLU A 354 7.11 5.96 13.86
N CYS A 355 6.06 6.79 13.73
CA CYS A 355 4.95 6.62 12.80
C CYS A 355 4.60 7.95 12.13
N PHE A 356 3.81 7.91 11.06
CA PHE A 356 3.20 9.12 10.52
C PHE A 356 1.94 9.46 11.32
N VAL A 357 1.68 10.75 11.51
CA VAL A 357 0.45 11.23 12.15
C VAL A 357 -0.26 12.25 11.26
N VAL A 358 -1.53 11.99 10.99
CA VAL A 358 -2.37 12.76 10.06
C VAL A 358 -3.53 13.36 10.85
N ILE A 359 -3.60 14.69 10.91
CA ILE A 359 -4.66 15.38 11.65
C ILE A 359 -5.57 16.17 10.71
N ALA A 360 -6.88 16.09 10.89
CA ALA A 360 -7.86 16.88 10.15
C ALA A 360 -8.88 17.52 11.09
N GLY A 361 -9.07 18.83 10.94
CA GLY A 361 -9.96 19.61 11.79
C GLY A 361 -10.95 20.46 11.02
N SER A 362 -12.00 20.89 11.74
CA SER A 362 -13.02 21.78 11.21
C SER A 362 -12.67 23.24 11.44
N VAL A 363 -13.09 24.11 10.52
CA VAL A 363 -12.89 25.56 10.56
C VAL A 363 -14.21 26.30 10.40
N GLY A 364 -14.21 27.59 10.68
CA GLY A 364 -15.39 28.44 10.58
C GLY A 364 -16.23 28.45 11.84
N ASN A 365 -17.51 28.80 11.71
CA ASN A 365 -18.43 28.87 12.81
C ASN A 365 -19.87 28.54 12.37
N LEU A 366 -20.69 28.16 13.35
CA LEU A 366 -22.09 27.79 13.17
C LEU A 366 -23.01 28.67 14.05
N PRO A 367 -23.21 29.96 13.71
CA PRO A 367 -23.93 30.91 14.55
C PRO A 367 -25.41 30.54 14.74
N ARG A 368 -25.94 29.57 14.00
CA ARG A 368 -27.33 29.10 14.07
C ARG A 368 -27.46 27.72 14.70
N VAL A 369 -26.40 27.17 15.24
CA VAL A 369 -26.38 25.93 16.00
C VAL A 369 -25.97 26.25 17.42
N HIS A 370 -26.89 26.10 18.37
CA HIS A 370 -26.72 26.65 19.72
C HIS A 370 -25.56 26.09 20.54
N ASN A 371 -25.04 24.92 20.16
CA ASN A 371 -24.01 24.20 20.93
C ASN A 371 -22.69 24.04 20.15
N MET A 372 -22.54 24.76 19.03
CA MET A 372 -21.36 24.66 18.15
C MET A 372 -21.02 26.05 17.62
N ASP A 373 -20.14 26.78 18.31
CA ASP A 373 -19.85 28.17 17.97
C ASP A 373 -18.75 28.31 16.91
N ILE A 374 -17.53 28.44 17.37
CA ILE A 374 -16.35 28.77 16.57
C ILE A 374 -15.46 27.50 16.48
N GLN A 375 -14.89 27.27 15.32
CA GLN A 375 -13.88 26.23 15.16
C GLN A 375 -12.57 26.83 14.64
N TYR A 376 -11.47 26.35 15.19
CA TYR A 376 -10.13 26.72 14.81
C TYR A 376 -9.33 25.47 14.47
N ALA A 377 -8.79 25.38 13.25
CA ALA A 377 -7.96 24.28 12.85
C ALA A 377 -6.85 24.67 11.86
N GLN A 378 -5.81 23.88 11.86
CA GLN A 378 -4.81 23.75 10.82
C GLN A 378 -4.47 22.25 10.68
N SER A 379 -5.02 21.62 9.67
CA SER A 379 -4.78 20.20 9.37
C SER A 379 -3.36 19.97 8.92
N GLY A 380 -2.82 18.78 9.12
CA GLY A 380 -1.43 18.52 8.75
C GLY A 380 -1.01 17.05 8.81
N VAL A 381 0.19 16.81 8.31
CA VAL A 381 0.87 15.50 8.31
C VAL A 381 2.21 15.65 9.02
N PHE A 382 2.41 14.90 10.09
CA PHE A 382 3.62 14.89 10.90
C PHE A 382 4.40 13.58 10.72
N THR A 383 5.71 13.69 10.91
CA THR A 383 6.66 12.60 10.74
C THR A 383 7.54 12.45 11.97
N PRO A 384 8.25 11.33 12.12
CA PRO A 384 9.43 11.29 12.98
C PRO A 384 10.44 12.39 12.63
N CYS A 385 11.41 12.64 13.53
CA CYS A 385 12.52 13.56 13.29
C CYS A 385 13.83 12.76 13.25
N ASP A 386 14.28 12.40 12.05
CA ASP A 386 15.58 11.78 11.79
C ASP A 386 16.02 12.11 10.35
N PHE A 387 17.21 11.68 9.92
CA PHE A 387 17.84 12.08 8.64
C PHE A 387 16.96 11.91 7.39
N ALA A 388 16.11 10.88 7.35
CA ALA A 388 15.22 10.62 6.22
C ALA A 388 13.94 11.49 6.22
N PHE A 389 13.67 12.22 7.30
CA PHE A 389 12.45 13.00 7.49
C PHE A 389 12.72 14.51 7.53
N PRO A 390 11.70 15.36 7.36
CA PRO A 390 11.85 16.80 7.58
C PRO A 390 12.39 17.11 8.98
N THR A 391 13.33 18.05 9.07
CA THR A 391 14.04 18.39 10.32
C THR A 391 13.12 18.90 11.45
N ASP A 392 11.98 19.46 11.07
CA ASP A 392 10.95 19.93 12.01
C ASP A 392 9.80 18.93 12.17
N GLY A 393 9.91 17.72 11.61
CA GLY A 393 8.89 16.67 11.68
C GLY A 393 7.55 17.02 11.01
N LYS A 394 7.52 18.00 10.10
CA LYS A 394 6.33 18.41 9.36
C LYS A 394 6.44 18.08 7.90
N ARG A 395 5.59 17.17 7.43
CA ARG A 395 5.53 16.82 6.01
C ARG A 395 4.70 17.81 5.21
N ALA A 396 3.54 18.20 5.75
CA ALA A 396 2.63 19.16 5.14
C ALA A 396 1.71 19.77 6.19
N GLU A 397 1.31 21.03 6.01
CA GLU A 397 0.32 21.73 6.82
C GLU A 397 -0.62 22.54 5.93
N ALA A 398 -1.90 22.53 6.25
CA ALA A 398 -2.92 23.34 5.58
C ALA A 398 -2.78 24.84 5.97
N THR A 399 -3.41 25.72 5.21
CA THR A 399 -3.56 27.11 5.61
C THR A 399 -4.51 27.19 6.82
N PRO A 400 -4.14 27.86 7.92
CA PRO A 400 -5.01 27.98 9.08
C PRO A 400 -6.39 28.55 8.72
N ASN A 401 -7.43 27.99 9.30
CA ASN A 401 -8.82 28.48 9.19
C ASN A 401 -9.35 28.66 7.74
N THR A 402 -8.82 27.91 6.79
CA THR A 402 -9.23 27.95 5.39
C THR A 402 -9.75 26.59 4.96
N GLU A 403 -10.94 26.51 4.37
CA GLU A 403 -11.43 25.26 3.79
C GLU A 403 -10.53 24.82 2.65
N MET A 404 -10.01 23.59 2.73
CA MET A 404 -9.19 23.03 1.68
C MET A 404 -9.02 21.52 1.84
N ILE A 405 -8.60 20.87 0.77
CA ILE A 405 -7.99 19.56 0.83
C ILE A 405 -6.48 19.71 0.93
N LEU A 406 -5.83 18.83 1.67
CA LEU A 406 -4.39 18.67 1.72
C LEU A 406 -4.06 17.24 1.32
N VAL A 407 -3.25 17.05 0.29
CA VAL A 407 -2.80 15.72 -0.15
C VAL A 407 -1.30 15.61 0.09
N SER A 408 -0.87 14.51 0.66
CA SER A 408 0.54 14.26 0.97
C SER A 408 0.89 12.79 0.82
N ASP A 409 2.10 12.53 0.35
CA ASP A 409 2.65 11.18 0.28
C ASP A 409 3.48 10.89 1.53
N VAL A 410 3.26 9.73 2.14
CA VAL A 410 4.05 9.18 3.24
C VAL A 410 4.70 7.87 2.79
N ASP A 411 6.00 7.73 2.98
CA ASP A 411 6.76 6.56 2.56
C ASP A 411 7.02 5.65 3.77
N LEU A 412 6.38 4.50 3.78
CA LEU A 412 6.46 3.54 4.87
C LEU A 412 7.84 2.85 4.95
N ASP A 413 8.60 2.81 3.86
CA ASP A 413 9.97 2.26 3.89
C ASP A 413 10.90 3.12 4.73
N LEU A 414 10.67 4.44 4.78
CA LEU A 414 11.42 5.32 5.68
C LEU A 414 11.22 4.97 7.16
N LEU A 415 10.03 4.47 7.54
CA LEU A 415 9.81 3.97 8.91
C LEU A 415 10.62 2.69 9.16
N ASN A 416 10.67 1.77 8.18
CA ASN A 416 11.46 0.55 8.28
C ASN A 416 12.97 0.85 8.39
N GLU A 417 13.44 1.84 7.64
CA GLU A 417 14.82 2.33 7.73
C GLU A 417 15.11 2.95 9.10
N LEU A 418 14.20 3.79 9.61
CA LEU A 418 14.30 4.41 10.93
C LEU A 418 14.38 3.35 12.04
N HIS A 419 13.47 2.38 12.03
CA HIS A 419 13.43 1.29 13.01
C HIS A 419 14.71 0.44 13.01
N THR A 420 15.43 0.40 11.87
CA THR A 420 16.65 -0.42 11.72
C THR A 420 17.92 0.39 11.94
N TYR A 421 18.01 1.57 11.35
CA TYR A 421 19.23 2.35 11.21
C TYR A 421 19.15 3.79 11.75
N GLY A 422 18.01 4.18 12.34
CA GLY A 422 17.82 5.53 12.87
C GLY A 422 18.87 5.93 13.89
N SER A 423 19.14 7.23 13.96
CA SER A 423 20.08 7.81 14.94
C SER A 423 19.64 7.58 16.37
N VAL A 424 18.35 7.53 16.60
CA VAL A 424 17.65 7.05 17.80
C VAL A 424 16.47 6.17 17.36
N ARG A 425 16.12 5.20 18.18
CA ARG A 425 15.06 4.23 17.85
C ARG A 425 14.09 4.15 19.02
N ASN A 426 13.29 5.19 19.15
CA ASN A 426 12.42 5.41 20.32
C ASN A 426 11.48 4.23 20.61
N LEU A 427 11.04 3.52 19.57
CA LEU A 427 10.19 2.35 19.72
C LEU A 427 10.98 1.12 20.18
N LYS A 428 12.15 0.87 19.60
CA LYS A 428 12.98 -0.32 19.83
C LYS A 428 13.82 -0.23 21.10
N ASP A 429 14.36 0.95 21.43
CA ASP A 429 15.31 1.13 22.52
C ASP A 429 14.63 1.34 23.89
N ARG A 430 13.31 1.09 23.96
CA ARG A 430 12.56 1.11 25.22
C ARG A 430 13.07 0.05 26.20
N ARG A 431 13.05 0.41 27.46
CA ARG A 431 13.46 -0.47 28.56
C ARG A 431 12.29 -1.36 29.01
N GLY A 432 11.87 -2.29 28.10
CA GLY A 432 10.82 -3.26 28.38
C GLY A 432 11.10 -4.19 29.57
N ASP A 433 12.34 -4.21 30.07
CA ASP A 433 12.75 -4.84 31.31
C ASP A 433 12.32 -4.05 32.56
N LEU A 434 12.01 -2.75 32.42
CA LEU A 434 11.67 -1.86 33.53
C LEU A 434 10.20 -1.43 33.53
N TYR A 435 9.57 -1.27 32.38
CA TYR A 435 8.20 -0.80 32.27
C TYR A 435 7.48 -1.33 31.04
N GLU A 436 6.17 -1.40 31.11
CA GLU A 436 5.26 -1.85 30.06
C GLU A 436 4.01 -0.98 30.03
N VAL A 437 3.49 -0.72 28.82
CA VAL A 437 2.18 -0.07 28.63
C VAL A 437 1.26 -1.06 27.92
N LYS A 438 0.11 -1.37 28.53
CA LYS A 438 -0.86 -2.31 27.96
C LYS A 438 -2.28 -2.02 28.41
N MET A 439 -3.24 -2.44 27.59
CA MET A 439 -4.65 -2.45 28.01
C MET A 439 -4.87 -3.36 29.20
N LYS A 440 -5.67 -2.92 30.16
CA LYS A 440 -6.23 -3.83 31.16
C LYS A 440 -7.25 -4.73 30.48
N ARG A 441 -7.16 -6.03 30.75
CA ARG A 441 -8.14 -7.01 30.28
C ARG A 441 -9.46 -6.88 31.02
#